data_9a7937afa0319984c0ab5afe42158429
#
_entry.id   9a7937afa0319984c0ab5afe42158429
#
_cell.length_a   1.000
_cell.length_b   1.000
_cell.length_c   1.000
_cell.angle_alpha   90.00
_cell.angle_beta   90.00
_cell.angle_gamma   90.00
#
_symmetry.space_group_name_H-M   'P 1'
#
loop_
_entity.id
_entity.type
_entity.pdbx_description
1 polymer ?
#
loop_
_entity_poly.entity_id
_entity_poly.type
_entity_poly.pdbx_seq_one_letter_code
_entity_poly.pdbx_strand_id
1 'polypeptide(L)'
;MKKYIYGTIFVAVVAAVVIFFFRPPEATNRPPQTILAITFRLPAGYEFTEGAPFVLTWRAESPAGALSVPMADRDFKSLVSPYKLVFTPAFGSKAVRLNARLYYCHKASRMCFQGDFEARVPLTAGSTVPISYIWDITPKTGNG
;
A
#
# COMPACT_ATOMS: atom_id res chain seq x y z
N MET A 1 55.24 9.98 -36.69
CA MET A 1 53.78 9.81 -36.73
C MET A 1 53.23 8.83 -35.69
N LYS A 2 53.95 7.81 -35.19
CA LYS A 2 53.46 6.83 -34.21
C LYS A 2 53.22 7.37 -32.79
N LYS A 3 53.87 8.44 -32.33
CA LYS A 3 53.76 9.00 -30.97
C LYS A 3 52.43 9.70 -30.70
N TYR A 4 51.74 10.23 -31.70
CA TYR A 4 50.45 10.93 -31.51
C TYR A 4 49.27 9.97 -31.37
N ILE A 5 49.35 8.75 -31.87
CA ILE A 5 48.28 7.78 -31.84
C ILE A 5 48.02 7.29 -30.38
N TYR A 6 49.07 7.11 -29.58
CA TYR A 6 48.94 6.67 -28.20
C TYR A 6 48.35 7.71 -27.26
N GLY A 7 48.64 9.01 -27.54
CA GLY A 7 48.06 10.10 -26.74
C GLY A 7 46.55 10.25 -26.91
N THR A 8 46.07 10.10 -28.15
CA THR A 8 44.64 10.19 -28.45
C THR A 8 43.85 9.02 -27.90
N ILE A 9 44.40 7.81 -27.91
CA ILE A 9 43.76 6.61 -27.35
C ILE A 9 43.68 6.73 -25.83
N PHE A 10 44.73 7.22 -25.17
CA PHE A 10 44.74 7.36 -23.71
C PHE A 10 43.72 8.36 -23.23
N VAL A 11 43.58 9.51 -23.88
CA VAL A 11 42.58 10.55 -23.54
C VAL A 11 41.16 10.02 -23.74
N ALA A 12 40.90 9.25 -24.81
CA ALA A 12 39.59 8.66 -25.06
C ALA A 12 39.20 7.63 -24.01
N VAL A 13 40.13 6.80 -23.53
CA VAL A 13 39.88 5.80 -22.48
C VAL A 13 39.63 6.47 -21.14
N VAL A 14 40.40 7.49 -20.77
CA VAL A 14 40.19 8.23 -19.51
C VAL A 14 38.84 8.95 -19.53
N ALA A 15 38.44 9.58 -20.64
CA ALA A 15 37.14 10.21 -20.76
C ALA A 15 36.00 9.21 -20.65
N ALA A 16 36.11 8.03 -21.25
CA ALA A 16 35.10 6.96 -21.13
C ALA A 16 34.96 6.45 -19.70
N VAL A 17 36.07 6.26 -18.99
CA VAL A 17 36.06 5.82 -17.58
C VAL A 17 35.43 6.86 -16.68
N VAL A 18 35.75 8.15 -16.86
CA VAL A 18 35.17 9.23 -16.09
C VAL A 18 33.64 9.31 -16.29
N ILE A 19 33.17 9.20 -17.53
CA ILE A 19 31.72 9.20 -17.84
C ILE A 19 31.03 7.98 -17.19
N PHE A 20 31.70 6.82 -17.12
CA PHE A 20 31.12 5.62 -16.52
C PHE A 20 31.01 5.71 -15.00
N PHE A 21 32.01 6.30 -14.32
CA PHE A 21 32.00 6.44 -12.86
C PHE A 21 31.20 7.64 -12.37
N PHE A 22 31.05 8.68 -13.18
CA PHE A 22 30.26 9.87 -12.83
C PHE A 22 28.87 9.90 -13.45
N ARG A 23 28.35 8.77 -13.95
CA ARG A 23 26.92 8.71 -14.25
C ARG A 23 26.16 8.99 -12.96
N PRO A 24 25.41 10.08 -12.88
CA PRO A 24 24.54 10.28 -11.75
C PRO A 24 23.62 9.05 -11.67
N PRO A 25 23.35 8.49 -10.47
CA PRO A 25 22.41 7.42 -10.34
C PRO A 25 21.15 7.84 -11.06
N GLU A 26 20.69 7.06 -12.03
CA GLU A 26 19.40 7.28 -12.67
C GLU A 26 18.40 7.46 -11.56
N ALA A 27 17.91 8.67 -11.38
CA ALA A 27 16.83 8.95 -10.46
C ALA A 27 15.69 8.01 -10.89
N THR A 28 15.56 6.91 -10.20
CA THR A 28 14.47 5.96 -10.42
C THR A 28 13.19 6.75 -10.21
N ASN A 29 12.59 7.19 -11.30
CA ASN A 29 11.32 7.91 -11.36
C ASN A 29 10.19 6.95 -10.96
N ARG A 30 10.36 6.27 -9.80
CA ARG A 30 9.28 5.49 -9.23
C ARG A 30 8.26 6.48 -8.67
N PRO A 31 7.01 6.36 -9.10
CA PRO A 31 5.97 7.20 -8.55
C PRO A 31 5.95 7.02 -7.02
N PRO A 32 5.71 8.07 -6.25
CA PRO A 32 5.72 8.00 -4.79
C PRO A 32 4.72 6.96 -4.32
N GLN A 33 5.20 5.98 -3.58
CA GLN A 33 4.36 4.95 -2.97
C GLN A 33 3.86 5.46 -1.62
N THR A 34 2.60 5.22 -1.33
CA THR A 34 2.01 5.46 -0.03
C THR A 34 1.88 4.14 0.71
N ILE A 35 2.28 4.13 1.97
CA ILE A 35 2.14 2.99 2.87
C ILE A 35 1.02 3.34 3.85
N LEU A 36 -0.02 2.50 3.89
CA LEU A 36 -1.10 2.60 4.84
C LEU A 36 -1.05 1.39 5.78
N ALA A 37 -0.78 1.64 7.07
CA ALA A 37 -0.81 0.63 8.12
C ALA A 37 -2.19 0.61 8.76
N ILE A 38 -2.98 -0.43 8.48
CA ILE A 38 -4.36 -0.58 8.95
C ILE A 38 -4.36 -1.52 10.15
N THR A 39 -4.84 -1.04 11.29
CA THR A 39 -5.09 -1.86 12.47
C THR A 39 -6.58 -2.10 12.59
N PHE A 40 -7.04 -3.30 12.31
CA PHE A 40 -8.44 -3.69 12.51
C PHE A 40 -8.68 -4.00 13.98
N ARG A 41 -9.71 -3.43 14.55
CA ARG A 41 -10.05 -3.58 15.96
C ARG A 41 -11.51 -4.00 16.11
N LEU A 42 -11.72 -5.17 16.73
CA LEU A 42 -13.05 -5.65 17.12
C LEU A 42 -13.37 -5.20 18.55
N PRO A 43 -14.66 -5.01 18.89
CA PRO A 43 -15.07 -4.74 20.26
C PRO A 43 -14.83 -5.95 21.16
N ALA A 44 -14.86 -5.72 22.45
CA ALA A 44 -14.76 -6.77 23.46
C ALA A 44 -15.79 -7.89 23.22
N GLY A 45 -15.38 -9.14 23.39
CA GLY A 45 -16.23 -10.31 23.15
C GLY A 45 -16.22 -10.86 21.73
N TYR A 46 -15.52 -10.21 20.80
CA TYR A 46 -15.33 -10.72 19.45
C TYR A 46 -13.85 -11.02 19.16
N GLU A 47 -13.63 -11.89 18.20
CA GLU A 47 -12.30 -12.21 17.67
C GLU A 47 -12.37 -12.48 16.18
N PHE A 48 -11.27 -12.26 15.46
CA PHE A 48 -11.18 -12.63 14.05
C PHE A 48 -11.10 -14.15 13.92
N THR A 49 -11.75 -14.68 12.88
CA THR A 49 -11.69 -16.10 12.59
C THR A 49 -10.32 -16.46 12.05
N GLU A 50 -9.59 -17.29 12.75
CA GLU A 50 -8.29 -17.77 12.33
C GLU A 50 -8.41 -18.59 11.03
N GLY A 51 -7.49 -18.33 10.07
CA GLY A 51 -7.49 -19.04 8.78
C GLY A 51 -8.62 -18.67 7.82
N ALA A 52 -9.51 -17.76 8.20
CA ALA A 52 -10.53 -17.26 7.28
C ALA A 52 -9.95 -16.33 6.21
N PRO A 53 -10.48 -16.36 4.99
CA PRO A 53 -10.00 -15.49 3.93
C PRO A 53 -10.22 -14.02 4.28
N PHE A 54 -9.19 -13.20 4.04
CA PHE A 54 -9.26 -11.76 4.15
C PHE A 54 -9.27 -11.15 2.75
N VAL A 55 -10.19 -10.22 2.49
CA VAL A 55 -10.25 -9.49 1.22
C VAL A 55 -10.32 -8.00 1.52
N LEU A 56 -9.36 -7.26 1.02
CA LEU A 56 -9.33 -5.81 1.07
C LEU A 56 -9.38 -5.26 -0.35
N THR A 57 -10.35 -4.42 -0.64
CA THR A 57 -10.39 -3.63 -1.87
C THR A 57 -10.21 -2.17 -1.56
N TRP A 58 -9.56 -1.42 -2.45
CA TRP A 58 -9.37 0.01 -2.27
C TRP A 58 -9.48 0.78 -3.58
N ARG A 59 -9.86 2.03 -3.47
CA ARG A 59 -9.96 2.99 -4.58
C ARG A 59 -9.44 4.35 -4.12
N ALA A 60 -8.54 4.94 -4.89
CA ALA A 60 -8.10 6.30 -4.64
C ALA A 60 -9.18 7.29 -5.08
N GLU A 61 -9.40 8.32 -4.27
CA GLU A 61 -10.37 9.38 -4.52
C GLU A 61 -9.63 10.63 -5.02
N SER A 62 -9.97 11.08 -6.22
CA SER A 62 -9.40 12.30 -6.81
C SER A 62 -9.93 13.57 -6.09
N PRO A 63 -9.29 14.74 -6.33
CA PRO A 63 -9.81 16.01 -5.82
C PRO A 63 -11.25 16.32 -6.23
N ALA A 64 -11.68 15.85 -7.39
CA ALA A 64 -13.04 16.00 -7.91
C ALA A 64 -14.03 14.96 -7.36
N GLY A 65 -13.59 14.06 -6.46
CA GLY A 65 -14.41 13.00 -5.89
C GLY A 65 -14.53 11.74 -6.77
N ALA A 66 -13.98 11.73 -7.97
CA ALA A 66 -13.97 10.55 -8.82
C ALA A 66 -13.10 9.44 -8.20
N LEU A 67 -13.58 8.21 -8.25
CA LEU A 67 -12.87 7.03 -7.75
C LEU A 67 -12.04 6.38 -8.86
N SER A 68 -10.81 5.98 -8.51
CA SER A 68 -9.97 5.16 -9.39
C SER A 68 -10.58 3.78 -9.63
N VAL A 69 -9.98 3.03 -10.55
CA VAL A 69 -10.26 1.61 -10.72
C VAL A 69 -10.02 0.89 -9.39
N PRO A 70 -10.92 -0.02 -8.96
CA PRO A 70 -10.72 -0.77 -7.73
C PRO A 70 -9.51 -1.69 -7.85
N MET A 71 -8.72 -1.70 -6.79
CA MET A 71 -7.62 -2.64 -6.59
C MET A 71 -7.99 -3.56 -5.43
N ALA A 72 -7.48 -4.77 -5.42
CA ALA A 72 -7.80 -5.74 -4.38
C ALA A 72 -6.57 -6.51 -3.94
N ASP A 73 -6.52 -6.78 -2.64
CA ASP A 73 -5.62 -7.76 -2.04
C ASP A 73 -6.45 -8.86 -1.36
N ARG A 74 -5.98 -10.09 -1.49
CA ARG A 74 -6.63 -11.27 -0.95
C ARG A 74 -5.61 -12.11 -0.19
N ASP A 75 -5.73 -12.12 1.10
CA ASP A 75 -4.94 -12.99 1.96
C ASP A 75 -5.82 -14.11 2.50
N PHE A 76 -5.40 -15.37 2.30
CA PHE A 76 -6.13 -16.56 2.74
C PHE A 76 -5.50 -17.19 3.97
N LYS A 77 -4.46 -16.58 4.56
CA LYS A 77 -3.74 -17.19 5.69
C LYS A 77 -4.28 -16.72 7.03
N SER A 78 -4.18 -15.44 7.29
CA SER A 78 -4.74 -14.82 8.50
C SER A 78 -4.60 -13.30 8.41
N LEU A 79 -5.52 -12.58 9.05
CA LEU A 79 -5.41 -11.15 9.16
C LEU A 79 -4.31 -10.80 10.18
N VAL A 80 -3.17 -10.32 9.68
CA VAL A 80 -2.09 -9.81 10.51
C VAL A 80 -2.31 -8.33 10.79
N SER A 81 -2.34 -7.95 12.06
CA SER A 81 -2.49 -6.55 12.46
C SER A 81 -1.17 -5.99 13.01
N PRO A 82 -0.69 -4.82 12.56
CA PRO A 82 -1.27 -3.99 11.50
C PRO A 82 -1.06 -4.56 10.09
N TYR A 83 -2.09 -4.49 9.27
CA TYR A 83 -2.01 -4.84 7.85
C TYR A 83 -1.36 -3.69 7.07
N LYS A 84 -0.33 -3.99 6.29
CA LYS A 84 0.39 -2.99 5.50
C LYS A 84 -0.07 -3.01 4.05
N LEU A 85 -0.80 -1.98 3.67
CA LEU A 85 -1.18 -1.75 2.27
C LEU A 85 -0.18 -0.79 1.63
N VAL A 86 0.48 -1.24 0.56
CA VAL A 86 1.39 -0.42 -0.24
C VAL A 86 0.74 -0.16 -1.59
N PHE A 87 0.53 1.09 -1.94
CA PHE A 87 -0.07 1.45 -3.21
C PHE A 87 0.44 2.80 -3.72
N THR A 88 0.28 3.03 -5.01
CA THR A 88 0.59 4.31 -5.64
C THR A 88 -0.71 5.05 -5.89
N PRO A 89 -1.03 6.09 -5.11
CA PRO A 89 -2.21 6.90 -5.37
C PRO A 89 -2.02 7.70 -6.67
N ALA A 90 -3.09 7.91 -7.40
CA ALA A 90 -3.06 8.86 -8.51
C ALA A 90 -2.69 10.26 -7.98
N PHE A 91 -1.99 11.03 -8.82
CA PHE A 91 -1.58 12.39 -8.44
C PHE A 91 -2.78 13.23 -7.96
N GLY A 92 -2.61 13.86 -6.81
CA GLY A 92 -3.65 14.68 -6.21
C GLY A 92 -4.76 13.92 -5.49
N SER A 93 -4.64 12.61 -5.27
CA SER A 93 -5.61 11.85 -4.47
C SER A 93 -5.70 12.41 -3.05
N LYS A 94 -6.94 12.69 -2.59
CA LYS A 94 -7.21 13.24 -1.25
C LYS A 94 -7.55 12.18 -0.21
N ALA A 95 -8.03 11.04 -0.65
CA ALA A 95 -8.42 9.95 0.22
C ALA A 95 -8.34 8.61 -0.52
N VAL A 96 -8.37 7.54 0.25
CA VAL A 96 -8.62 6.19 -0.24
C VAL A 96 -9.88 5.64 0.41
N ARG A 97 -10.74 5.04 -0.38
CA ARG A 97 -11.88 4.27 0.10
C ARG A 97 -11.47 2.82 0.19
N LEU A 98 -11.69 2.24 1.35
CA LEU A 98 -11.38 0.86 1.68
C LEU A 98 -12.69 0.09 1.84
N ASN A 99 -12.73 -1.14 1.36
CA ASN A 99 -13.78 -2.09 1.66
C ASN A 99 -13.11 -3.39 2.07
N ALA A 100 -13.36 -3.84 3.29
CA ALA A 100 -12.79 -5.07 3.84
C ALA A 100 -13.89 -6.10 4.10
N ARG A 101 -13.70 -7.32 3.61
CA ARG A 101 -14.51 -8.48 3.98
C ARG A 101 -13.79 -9.22 5.07
N LEU A 102 -14.41 -9.28 6.24
CA LEU A 102 -13.85 -9.85 7.46
C LEU A 102 -14.75 -10.96 7.99
N TYR A 103 -14.09 -11.95 8.60
CA TYR A 103 -14.75 -13.04 9.32
C TYR A 103 -14.41 -12.92 10.80
N TYR A 104 -15.41 -12.93 11.65
CA TYR A 104 -15.26 -12.74 13.08
C TYR A 104 -16.27 -13.59 13.84
N CYS A 105 -15.92 -13.97 15.06
CA CYS A 105 -16.77 -14.80 15.93
C CYS A 105 -17.04 -14.08 17.24
N HIS A 106 -18.22 -14.29 17.78
CA HIS A 106 -18.56 -13.89 19.14
C HIS A 106 -18.11 -14.98 20.11
N LYS A 107 -17.21 -14.65 21.03
CA LYS A 107 -16.53 -15.62 21.91
C LYS A 107 -17.49 -16.43 22.79
N ALA A 108 -18.50 -15.78 23.37
CA ALA A 108 -19.41 -16.44 24.28
C ALA A 108 -20.39 -17.41 23.59
N SER A 109 -20.96 -16.99 22.45
CA SER A 109 -21.91 -17.81 21.69
C SER A 109 -21.26 -18.75 20.69
N ARG A 110 -19.97 -18.56 20.39
CA ARG A 110 -19.21 -19.24 19.31
C ARG A 110 -19.86 -19.10 17.92
N MET A 111 -20.72 -18.11 17.74
CA MET A 111 -21.29 -17.80 16.44
C MET A 111 -20.32 -16.95 15.64
N CYS A 112 -20.10 -17.35 14.39
CA CYS A 112 -19.21 -16.65 13.48
C CYS A 112 -20.01 -15.96 12.38
N PHE A 113 -19.53 -14.83 11.96
CA PHE A 113 -20.18 -13.93 10.99
C PHE A 113 -19.19 -13.52 9.92
N GLN A 114 -19.73 -13.16 8.78
CA GLN A 114 -19.02 -12.46 7.73
C GLN A 114 -19.61 -11.06 7.60
N GLY A 115 -18.77 -10.06 7.47
CA GLY A 115 -19.20 -8.69 7.25
C GLY A 115 -18.35 -7.97 6.22
N ASP A 116 -18.99 -7.10 5.44
CA ASP A 116 -18.33 -6.11 4.58
C ASP A 116 -18.35 -4.77 5.31
N PHE A 117 -17.17 -4.17 5.43
CA PHE A 117 -16.95 -2.92 6.16
C PHE A 117 -16.30 -1.91 5.25
N GLU A 118 -16.75 -0.66 5.33
CA GLU A 118 -16.22 0.42 4.53
C GLU A 118 -15.56 1.47 5.40
N ALA A 119 -14.47 2.06 4.90
CA ALA A 119 -13.82 3.19 5.52
C ALA A 119 -13.29 4.15 4.46
N ARG A 120 -13.16 5.42 4.86
CA ARG A 120 -12.52 6.46 4.07
C ARG A 120 -11.35 7.02 4.85
N VAL A 121 -10.15 6.83 4.32
CA VAL A 121 -8.91 7.29 4.95
C VAL A 121 -8.38 8.50 4.19
N PRO A 122 -8.24 9.67 4.83
CA PRO A 122 -7.65 10.84 4.21
C PRO A 122 -6.16 10.58 3.91
N LEU A 123 -5.70 11.04 2.75
CA LEU A 123 -4.30 10.97 2.35
C LEU A 123 -3.67 12.36 2.48
N THR A 124 -2.50 12.41 3.09
CA THR A 124 -1.69 13.61 3.09
C THR A 124 -0.82 13.62 1.83
N ALA A 125 -1.02 14.62 0.99
CA ALA A 125 -0.27 14.74 -0.25
C ALA A 125 1.25 14.82 0.03
N GLY A 126 2.03 14.00 -0.70
CA GLY A 126 3.50 14.02 -0.62
C GLY A 126 4.09 13.37 0.64
N SER A 127 3.30 12.74 1.50
CA SER A 127 3.82 12.04 2.66
C SER A 127 4.52 10.75 2.24
N THR A 128 5.81 10.65 2.57
CA THR A 128 6.59 9.42 2.49
C THR A 128 6.51 8.59 3.78
N VAL A 129 5.85 9.15 4.81
CA VAL A 129 5.69 8.51 6.11
C VAL A 129 4.47 7.58 6.06
N PRO A 130 4.57 6.36 6.61
CA PRO A 130 3.43 5.47 6.73
C PRO A 130 2.25 6.13 7.45
N ILE A 131 1.06 6.07 6.85
CA ILE A 131 -0.18 6.55 7.46
C ILE A 131 -0.71 5.42 8.32
N SER A 132 -0.83 5.66 9.62
CA SER A 132 -1.45 4.69 10.54
C SER A 132 -2.95 4.96 10.62
N TYR A 133 -3.76 3.94 10.41
CA TYR A 133 -5.21 4.01 10.48
C TYR A 133 -5.77 2.90 11.37
N ILE A 134 -6.50 3.26 12.41
CA ILE A 134 -7.20 2.30 13.26
C ILE A 134 -8.63 2.19 12.73
N TRP A 135 -9.02 0.98 12.35
CA TRP A 135 -10.36 0.70 11.83
C TRP A 135 -11.16 -0.08 12.87
N ASP A 136 -12.03 0.65 13.57
CA ASP A 136 -12.95 0.04 14.52
C ASP A 136 -14.08 -0.64 13.76
N ILE A 137 -14.14 -1.95 13.89
CA ILE A 137 -15.13 -2.80 13.25
C ILE A 137 -16.35 -2.88 14.15
N THR A 138 -17.49 -2.44 13.65
CA THR A 138 -18.76 -2.60 14.34
C THR A 138 -19.47 -3.85 13.82
N PRO A 139 -19.49 -4.97 14.59
CA PRO A 139 -20.17 -6.17 14.17
C PRO A 139 -21.65 -5.88 13.91
N LYS A 140 -22.12 -6.30 12.75
CA LYS A 140 -23.55 -6.31 12.48
C LYS A 140 -24.11 -7.56 13.17
N THR A 141 -24.81 -7.36 14.28
CA THR A 141 -25.65 -8.42 14.84
C THR A 141 -26.77 -8.64 13.84
N GLY A 142 -26.70 -9.78 13.15
CA GLY A 142 -27.70 -10.12 12.16
C GLY A 142 -29.07 -10.24 12.86
N ASN A 143 -29.92 -9.25 12.68
CA ASN A 143 -31.34 -9.48 12.72
C ASN A 143 -31.68 -10.21 11.42
N GLY A 144 -31.78 -11.56 11.52
CA GLY A 144 -32.29 -12.40 10.47
C GLY A 144 -33.77 -12.08 10.17
#